data_163f22ac0f19a397392d71e88828503b
#
_entry.id   163f22ac0f19a397392d71e88828503b
#
_cell.length_a   1.000
_cell.length_b   1.000
_cell.length_c   1.000
_cell.angle_alpha   90.00
_cell.angle_beta   90.00
_cell.angle_gamma   90.00
#
_symmetry.space_group_name_H-M   'P 1'
#
loop_
_entity.id
_entity.type
_entity.pdbx_description
1 polymer ?
#
loop_
_entity_poly.entity_id
_entity_poly.type
_entity_poly.pdbx_seq_one_letter_code
_entity_poly.pdbx_strand_id
1 'polypeptide(L)'
;MKSSVKQLYFVRIDQNNMHHETAIIDKKAKIDEGVTIGPYSVIGPGVRILKGTIIESHVILSGPTKIGKNNHIFQFSTVGDGSPDKKYKGEPTKLTIGDGNQIREGVTIHRGTVQEKGVTKIGNNNLLLAYSHVAHDCEIADNVVLT
;
A
#
# COMPACT_ATOMS: atom_id res chain seq x y z
N MET A 1 27.67 -17.21 -5.11
CA MET A 1 27.42 -16.38 -3.92
C MET A 1 26.18 -15.53 -4.15
N LYS A 2 25.02 -16.01 -3.76
CA LYS A 2 23.79 -15.19 -3.67
C LYS A 2 23.57 -14.86 -2.19
N SER A 3 24.33 -13.93 -1.67
CA SER A 3 24.26 -13.42 -0.30
C SER A 3 23.07 -12.47 -0.22
N SER A 4 22.01 -12.83 0.37
CA SER A 4 21.57 -12.58 1.75
C SER A 4 21.45 -11.11 2.17
N VAL A 5 21.20 -10.16 1.24
CA VAL A 5 20.82 -8.79 1.62
C VAL A 5 19.44 -8.79 2.30
N LYS A 6 18.58 -9.77 2.01
CA LYS A 6 17.27 -9.93 2.66
C LYS A 6 17.33 -10.22 4.17
N GLN A 7 18.44 -10.71 4.68
CA GLN A 7 18.56 -11.16 6.08
C GLN A 7 18.92 -10.01 7.04
N LEU A 8 19.37 -8.86 6.53
CA LEU A 8 19.77 -7.71 7.36
C LEU A 8 18.58 -6.85 7.84
N TYR A 9 17.40 -7.00 7.25
CA TYR A 9 16.25 -6.16 7.57
C TYR A 9 15.26 -6.76 8.57
N PHE A 10 15.39 -8.05 8.92
CA PHE A 10 14.44 -8.75 9.79
C PHE A 10 15.15 -9.32 11.02
N VAL A 11 15.08 -8.61 12.14
CA VAL A 11 15.73 -9.03 13.40
C VAL A 11 14.90 -10.06 14.17
N ARG A 12 13.63 -10.23 13.89
CA ARG A 12 12.77 -11.30 14.42
C ARG A 12 11.75 -11.73 13.39
N ILE A 13 11.84 -12.97 12.98
CA ILE A 13 10.81 -13.69 12.25
C ILE A 13 10.01 -14.46 13.31
N ASP A 14 8.88 -13.93 13.71
CA ASP A 14 7.82 -14.77 14.23
C ASP A 14 7.29 -15.56 13.02
N GLN A 15 7.23 -16.88 13.10
CA GLN A 15 7.03 -17.75 11.94
C GLN A 15 5.72 -17.48 11.15
N ASN A 16 4.84 -16.65 11.67
CA ASN A 16 3.55 -16.32 11.05
C ASN A 16 3.37 -14.86 10.66
N ASN A 17 4.17 -13.91 11.14
CA ASN A 17 4.09 -12.49 10.79
C ASN A 17 5.48 -11.89 10.60
N MET A 18 5.83 -11.58 9.36
CA MET A 18 7.13 -10.96 9.02
C MET A 18 7.02 -9.44 9.10
N HIS A 19 6.66 -8.91 10.27
CA HIS A 19 6.61 -7.48 10.51
C HIS A 19 7.87 -7.03 11.24
N HIS A 20 8.54 -6.01 10.70
CA HIS A 20 9.73 -5.47 11.35
C HIS A 20 9.34 -4.78 12.66
N GLU A 21 10.18 -4.88 13.70
CA GLU A 21 9.90 -4.33 15.04
C GLU A 21 9.73 -2.80 15.05
N THR A 22 10.32 -2.10 14.08
CA THR A 22 10.16 -0.64 13.94
C THR A 22 8.94 -0.23 13.12
N ALA A 23 8.18 -1.17 12.57
CA ALA A 23 6.94 -0.85 11.87
C ALA A 23 5.87 -0.39 12.87
N ILE A 24 5.15 0.66 12.50
CA ILE A 24 4.05 1.18 13.31
C ILE A 24 2.75 0.71 12.68
N ILE A 25 2.06 -0.19 13.38
CA ILE A 25 0.82 -0.80 12.88
C ILE A 25 -0.33 -0.44 13.81
N ASP A 26 -1.33 0.27 13.27
CA ASP A 26 -2.53 0.62 14.04
C ASP A 26 -3.33 -0.64 14.37
N LYS A 27 -3.87 -0.70 15.60
CA LYS A 27 -4.68 -1.83 16.08
C LYS A 27 -5.96 -2.08 15.28
N LYS A 28 -6.43 -1.11 14.52
CA LYS A 28 -7.59 -1.22 13.62
C LYS A 28 -7.20 -1.65 12.21
N ALA A 29 -5.92 -1.79 11.90
CA ALA A 29 -5.47 -2.40 10.66
C ALA A 29 -5.77 -3.90 10.68
N LYS A 30 -6.11 -4.46 9.51
CA LYS A 30 -6.36 -5.89 9.32
C LYS A 30 -5.35 -6.44 8.34
N ILE A 31 -4.45 -7.27 8.85
CA ILE A 31 -3.32 -7.80 8.07
C ILE A 31 -3.44 -9.32 8.06
N ASP A 32 -3.52 -9.90 6.87
CA ASP A 32 -3.59 -11.34 6.70
C ASP A 32 -2.24 -11.99 7.02
N GLU A 33 -2.26 -13.28 7.35
CA GLU A 33 -1.07 -14.10 7.51
C GLU A 33 -0.20 -14.09 6.24
N GLY A 34 1.13 -14.11 6.40
CA GLY A 34 2.09 -14.11 5.29
C GLY A 34 2.29 -12.76 4.61
N VAL A 35 1.80 -11.66 5.21
CA VAL A 35 2.15 -10.30 4.79
C VAL A 35 3.48 -9.90 5.41
N THR A 36 4.38 -9.34 4.61
CA THR A 36 5.67 -8.81 5.07
C THR A 36 5.59 -7.29 5.19
N ILE A 37 6.04 -6.74 6.32
CA ILE A 37 6.10 -5.29 6.55
C ILE A 37 7.51 -4.90 6.98
N GLY A 38 8.16 -4.08 6.15
CA GLY A 38 9.52 -3.61 6.34
C GLY A 38 9.66 -2.53 7.42
N PRO A 39 10.93 -2.18 7.74
CA PRO A 39 11.23 -1.22 8.81
C PRO A 39 10.68 0.16 8.53
N TYR A 40 10.29 0.84 9.60
CA TYR A 40 9.80 2.23 9.60
C TYR A 40 8.58 2.48 8.71
N SER A 41 7.85 1.42 8.34
CA SER A 41 6.58 1.56 7.64
C SER A 41 5.46 1.86 8.63
N VAL A 42 4.49 2.65 8.18
CA VAL A 42 3.33 3.06 8.99
C VAL A 42 2.06 2.54 8.34
N ILE A 43 1.33 1.69 9.06
CA ILE A 43 0.06 1.13 8.62
C ILE A 43 -1.04 1.74 9.47
N GLY A 44 -1.81 2.62 8.87
CA GLY A 44 -2.87 3.38 9.55
C GLY A 44 -4.16 2.59 9.80
N PRO A 45 -5.08 3.19 10.54
CA PRO A 45 -6.38 2.60 10.82
C PRO A 45 -7.20 2.39 9.54
N GLY A 46 -8.00 1.33 9.48
CA GLY A 46 -8.85 1.03 8.33
C GLY A 46 -8.11 0.50 7.09
N VAL A 47 -6.83 0.23 7.20
CA VAL A 47 -6.06 -0.48 6.17
C VAL A 47 -6.31 -1.98 6.30
N ARG A 48 -6.59 -2.65 5.18
CA ARG A 48 -6.65 -4.10 5.06
C ARG A 48 -5.66 -4.59 4.02
N ILE A 49 -4.79 -5.54 4.40
CA ILE A 49 -3.76 -6.10 3.52
C ILE A 49 -3.96 -7.61 3.45
N LEU A 50 -4.13 -8.14 2.23
CA LEU A 50 -4.34 -9.56 2.01
C LEU A 50 -3.01 -10.29 1.81
N LYS A 51 -3.05 -11.62 1.99
CA LYS A 51 -1.89 -12.51 2.06
C LYS A 51 -0.88 -12.36 0.92
N GLY A 52 0.37 -12.61 1.21
CA GLY A 52 1.46 -12.61 0.23
C GLY A 52 1.92 -11.23 -0.23
N THR A 53 1.29 -10.16 0.27
CA THR A 53 1.70 -8.78 -0.05
C THR A 53 2.96 -8.41 0.74
N ILE A 54 3.88 -7.76 0.06
CA ILE A 54 5.15 -7.27 0.60
C ILE A 54 5.11 -5.75 0.66
N ILE A 55 5.30 -5.22 1.84
CA ILE A 55 5.49 -3.80 2.10
C ILE A 55 6.96 -3.58 2.44
N GLU A 56 7.68 -2.82 1.63
CA GLU A 56 9.09 -2.49 1.88
C GLU A 56 9.23 -1.48 3.02
N SER A 57 10.45 -0.98 3.25
CA SER A 57 10.70 0.01 4.29
C SER A 57 10.11 1.39 3.98
N HIS A 58 9.79 2.18 5.01
CA HIS A 58 9.36 3.58 4.87
C HIS A 58 8.13 3.76 3.95
N VAL A 59 7.20 2.82 3.98
CA VAL A 59 5.93 2.92 3.27
C VAL A 59 4.86 3.44 4.22
N ILE A 60 4.02 4.35 3.73
CA ILE A 60 2.86 4.86 4.50
C ILE A 60 1.59 4.35 3.84
N LEU A 61 0.79 3.61 4.60
CA LEU A 61 -0.52 3.15 4.19
C LEU A 61 -1.59 3.81 5.06
N SER A 62 -2.48 4.55 4.43
CA SER A 62 -3.61 5.23 5.10
C SER A 62 -4.94 4.60 4.71
N GLY A 63 -5.88 4.49 5.65
CA GLY A 63 -7.19 3.92 5.39
C GLY A 63 -8.30 4.97 5.31
N PRO A 64 -9.48 4.59 4.82
CA PRO A 64 -9.92 3.24 4.41
C PRO A 64 -9.31 2.76 3.08
N THR A 65 -8.47 1.74 3.15
CA THR A 65 -7.76 1.20 1.97
C THR A 65 -7.74 -0.33 2.04
N LYS A 66 -8.13 -0.98 0.94
CA LYS A 66 -8.00 -2.44 0.78
C LYS A 66 -6.94 -2.74 -0.27
N ILE A 67 -5.95 -3.54 0.12
CA ILE A 67 -4.87 -4.03 -0.73
C ILE A 67 -5.05 -5.54 -0.89
N GLY A 68 -5.13 -6.01 -2.13
CA GLY A 68 -5.29 -7.40 -2.50
C GLY A 68 -4.08 -8.26 -2.17
N LYS A 69 -4.01 -9.44 -2.80
CA LYS A 69 -2.98 -10.45 -2.56
C LYS A 69 -1.75 -10.19 -3.42
N ASN A 70 -0.58 -10.66 -2.93
CA ASN A 70 0.66 -10.74 -3.72
C ASN A 70 1.07 -9.40 -4.37
N ASN A 71 0.72 -8.28 -3.77
CA ASN A 71 1.22 -6.98 -4.19
C ASN A 71 2.64 -6.75 -3.63
N HIS A 72 3.41 -5.91 -4.30
CA HIS A 72 4.71 -5.46 -3.82
C HIS A 72 4.74 -3.94 -3.82
N ILE A 73 4.78 -3.34 -2.64
CA ILE A 73 4.81 -1.88 -2.46
C ILE A 73 6.20 -1.49 -1.98
N PHE A 74 6.87 -0.71 -2.81
CA PHE A 74 8.25 -0.32 -2.61
C PHE A 74 8.38 0.91 -1.71
N GLN A 75 9.59 1.11 -1.21
CA GLN A 75 9.93 2.15 -0.23
C GLN A 75 9.52 3.56 -0.67
N PHE A 76 9.22 4.38 0.32
CA PHE A 76 8.81 5.78 0.18
C PHE A 76 7.49 5.99 -0.57
N SER A 77 6.72 4.93 -0.81
CA SER A 77 5.37 5.06 -1.36
C SER A 77 4.39 5.51 -0.28
N THR A 78 3.44 6.36 -0.68
CA THR A 78 2.32 6.80 0.16
C THR A 78 1.02 6.38 -0.50
N VAL A 79 0.29 5.48 0.13
CA VAL A 79 -0.87 4.80 -0.47
C VAL A 79 -2.10 4.98 0.41
N GLY A 80 -3.16 5.52 -0.17
CA GLY A 80 -4.45 5.68 0.49
C GLY A 80 -4.59 6.96 1.30
N ASP A 81 -3.74 7.93 1.09
CA ASP A 81 -3.90 9.23 1.75
C ASP A 81 -5.15 9.98 1.28
N GLY A 82 -5.61 10.93 2.08
CA GLY A 82 -6.72 11.80 1.72
C GLY A 82 -6.42 12.62 0.45
N SER A 83 -7.45 12.92 -0.32
CA SER A 83 -7.28 13.73 -1.51
C SER A 83 -6.70 15.12 -1.18
N PRO A 84 -5.73 15.63 -1.96
CA PRO A 84 -5.23 16.99 -1.83
C PRO A 84 -6.19 18.05 -2.40
N ASP A 85 -7.36 17.66 -2.93
CA ASP A 85 -8.37 18.60 -3.41
C ASP A 85 -8.85 19.51 -2.27
N LYS A 86 -8.90 20.80 -2.53
CA LYS A 86 -9.36 21.82 -1.55
C LYS A 86 -10.79 21.59 -1.05
N LYS A 87 -11.60 20.87 -1.80
CA LYS A 87 -12.97 20.49 -1.42
C LYS A 87 -13.04 19.31 -0.47
N TYR A 88 -11.98 18.48 -0.41
CA TYR A 88 -11.92 17.34 0.49
C TYR A 88 -11.77 17.80 1.94
N LYS A 89 -12.64 17.31 2.82
CA LYS A 89 -12.69 17.70 4.23
C LYS A 89 -12.44 16.55 5.19
N GLY A 90 -11.79 15.48 4.72
CA GLY A 90 -11.47 14.31 5.54
C GLY A 90 -12.57 13.26 5.54
N GLU A 91 -13.44 13.23 4.55
CA GLU A 91 -14.52 12.26 4.44
C GLU A 91 -13.93 10.83 4.29
N PRO A 92 -14.65 9.79 4.76
CA PRO A 92 -14.15 8.41 4.77
C PRO A 92 -14.29 7.74 3.40
N THR A 93 -13.71 8.36 2.38
CA THR A 93 -13.63 7.81 1.01
C THR A 93 -12.63 6.65 0.95
N LYS A 94 -12.59 5.92 -0.15
CA LYS A 94 -11.91 4.62 -0.22
C LYS A 94 -10.85 4.54 -1.30
N LEU A 95 -9.92 3.62 -1.09
CA LEU A 95 -9.02 3.09 -2.12
C LEU A 95 -9.14 1.57 -2.14
N THR A 96 -9.22 0.99 -3.33
CA THR A 96 -9.13 -0.46 -3.51
C THR A 96 -8.04 -0.80 -4.53
N ILE A 97 -7.17 -1.73 -4.16
CA ILE A 97 -6.10 -2.25 -5.00
C ILE A 97 -6.31 -3.76 -5.14
N GLY A 98 -6.30 -4.26 -6.37
CA GLY A 98 -6.40 -5.68 -6.69
C GLY A 98 -5.14 -6.46 -6.33
N ASP A 99 -4.91 -7.55 -7.04
CA ASP A 99 -3.86 -8.51 -6.75
C ASP A 99 -2.64 -8.32 -7.68
N GLY A 100 -1.45 -8.70 -7.23
CA GLY A 100 -0.26 -8.86 -8.05
C GLY A 100 0.35 -7.56 -8.59
N ASN A 101 0.01 -6.40 -8.05
CA ASN A 101 0.56 -5.14 -8.53
C ASN A 101 1.97 -4.88 -7.96
N GLN A 102 2.80 -4.24 -8.76
CA GLN A 102 4.07 -3.65 -8.34
C GLN A 102 3.91 -2.13 -8.27
N ILE A 103 3.97 -1.60 -7.06
CA ILE A 103 3.88 -0.16 -6.79
C ILE A 103 5.29 0.29 -6.39
N ARG A 104 5.99 0.92 -7.35
CA ARG A 104 7.41 1.23 -7.24
C ARG A 104 7.66 2.40 -6.30
N GLU A 105 8.92 2.75 -6.16
CA GLU A 105 9.43 3.71 -5.18
C GLU A 105 8.77 5.09 -5.33
N GLY A 106 8.38 5.68 -4.21
CA GLY A 106 7.85 7.04 -4.17
C GLY A 106 6.50 7.24 -4.88
N VAL A 107 5.80 6.17 -5.23
CA VAL A 107 4.46 6.27 -5.82
C VAL A 107 3.49 6.86 -4.80
N THR A 108 2.62 7.75 -5.25
CA THR A 108 1.55 8.31 -4.43
C THR A 108 0.17 7.92 -4.99
N ILE A 109 -0.72 7.43 -4.13
CA ILE A 109 -2.08 7.02 -4.50
C ILE A 109 -3.06 7.63 -3.50
N HIS A 110 -3.98 8.46 -3.97
CA HIS A 110 -4.99 9.07 -3.11
C HIS A 110 -6.33 8.33 -3.16
N ARG A 111 -7.07 8.40 -2.05
CA ARG A 111 -8.45 7.91 -1.98
C ARG A 111 -9.38 8.78 -2.82
N GLY A 112 -10.58 8.29 -3.09
CA GLY A 112 -11.61 9.06 -3.78
C GLY A 112 -12.09 10.29 -3.01
N THR A 113 -13.03 11.03 -3.61
CA THR A 113 -13.69 12.18 -3.01
C THR A 113 -15.20 12.01 -3.06
N VAL A 114 -15.93 12.60 -2.13
CA VAL A 114 -17.40 12.56 -2.12
C VAL A 114 -18.03 13.36 -3.25
N GLN A 115 -17.27 14.26 -3.85
CA GLN A 115 -17.70 15.06 -4.97
C GLN A 115 -17.76 14.26 -6.28
N GLU A 116 -17.09 13.09 -6.32
CA GLU A 116 -17.07 12.21 -7.48
C GLU A 116 -17.52 10.79 -7.08
N LYS A 117 -16.66 9.78 -7.27
CA LYS A 117 -17.00 8.36 -7.07
C LYS A 117 -16.88 7.89 -5.61
N GLY A 118 -16.15 8.63 -4.79
CA GLY A 118 -15.85 8.24 -3.42
C GLY A 118 -14.84 7.10 -3.30
N VAL A 119 -14.29 6.61 -4.41
CA VAL A 119 -13.34 5.50 -4.43
C VAL A 119 -12.37 5.62 -5.59
N THR A 120 -11.09 5.44 -5.28
CA THR A 120 -10.04 5.18 -6.29
C THR A 120 -9.86 3.67 -6.42
N LYS A 121 -9.73 3.18 -7.66
CA LYS A 121 -9.60 1.74 -7.94
C LYS A 121 -8.38 1.44 -8.77
N ILE A 122 -7.63 0.43 -8.37
CA ILE A 122 -6.53 -0.15 -9.12
C ILE A 122 -6.82 -1.65 -9.29
N GLY A 123 -6.79 -2.13 -10.52
CA GLY A 123 -7.02 -3.53 -10.87
C GLY A 123 -5.83 -4.43 -10.50
N ASN A 124 -5.57 -5.42 -11.33
CA ASN A 124 -4.60 -6.48 -11.04
C ASN A 124 -3.39 -6.40 -11.97
N ASN A 125 -2.25 -6.92 -11.50
CA ASN A 125 -1.03 -7.12 -12.28
C ASN A 125 -0.51 -5.84 -12.96
N ASN A 126 -0.69 -4.70 -12.32
CA ASN A 126 -0.20 -3.42 -12.81
C ASN A 126 1.24 -3.15 -12.35
N LEU A 127 1.96 -2.35 -13.13
CA LEU A 127 3.26 -1.80 -12.78
C LEU A 127 3.15 -0.28 -12.73
N LEU A 128 3.16 0.28 -11.53
CA LEU A 128 3.22 1.73 -11.32
C LEU A 128 4.69 2.10 -11.11
N LEU A 129 5.30 2.78 -12.07
CA LEU A 129 6.71 3.13 -12.02
C LEU A 129 7.01 4.21 -10.98
N ALA A 130 8.30 4.31 -10.64
CA ALA A 130 8.76 5.21 -9.57
C ALA A 130 8.25 6.65 -9.75
N TYR A 131 7.77 7.23 -8.65
CA TYR A 131 7.23 8.60 -8.58
C TYR A 131 5.99 8.87 -9.43
N SER A 132 5.35 7.84 -9.99
CA SER A 132 4.05 8.04 -10.62
C SER A 132 2.97 8.37 -9.58
N HIS A 133 1.92 9.04 -10.03
CA HIS A 133 0.83 9.50 -9.17
C HIS A 133 -0.52 9.01 -9.67
N VAL A 134 -1.32 8.46 -8.76
CA VAL A 134 -2.73 8.13 -9.01
C VAL A 134 -3.60 9.08 -8.20
N ALA A 135 -4.26 9.99 -8.90
CA ALA A 135 -5.17 10.95 -8.29
C ALA A 135 -6.44 10.27 -7.75
N HIS A 136 -7.19 11.03 -6.94
CA HIS A 136 -8.48 10.58 -6.42
C HIS A 136 -9.47 10.20 -7.55
N ASP A 137 -10.34 9.26 -7.25
CA ASP A 137 -11.41 8.77 -8.14
C ASP A 137 -10.97 8.18 -9.48
N CYS A 138 -9.65 7.99 -9.69
CA CYS A 138 -9.12 7.31 -10.86
C CYS A 138 -9.45 5.81 -10.83
N GLU A 139 -9.61 5.23 -12.02
CA GLU A 139 -9.73 3.79 -12.22
C GLU A 139 -8.62 3.31 -13.14
N ILE A 140 -7.77 2.43 -12.65
CA ILE A 140 -6.72 1.75 -13.42
C ILE A 140 -7.16 0.30 -13.61
N ALA A 141 -7.23 -0.14 -14.86
CA ALA A 141 -7.60 -1.52 -15.22
C ALA A 141 -6.49 -2.51 -14.85
N ASP A 142 -6.58 -3.73 -15.37
CA ASP A 142 -5.55 -4.75 -15.17
C ASP A 142 -4.43 -4.61 -16.20
N ASN A 143 -3.23 -5.08 -15.85
CA ASN A 143 -2.05 -5.18 -16.73
C ASN A 143 -1.59 -3.83 -17.33
N VAL A 144 -1.78 -2.75 -16.61
CA VAL A 144 -1.36 -1.39 -17.01
C VAL A 144 0.07 -1.14 -16.53
N VAL A 145 0.84 -0.44 -17.35
CA VAL A 145 2.11 0.18 -16.96
C VAL A 145 1.88 1.68 -16.91
N LEU A 146 1.98 2.27 -15.72
CA LEU A 146 1.87 3.71 -15.48
C LEU A 146 3.27 4.28 -15.28
N THR A 147 3.65 5.26 -16.10
CA THR A 147 4.96 5.93 -16.05
C THR A 147 4.84 7.36 -15.59
#